data_104dfc37cbdad45ed277e5e18cd018ce
#
_entry.id   104dfc37cbdad45ed277e5e18cd018ce
#
_cell.length_a   1.000
_cell.length_b   1.000
_cell.length_c   1.000
_cell.angle_alpha   90.00
_cell.angle_beta   90.00
_cell.angle_gamma   90.00
#
_symmetry.space_group_name_H-M   'P 1'
#
loop_
_entity.id
_entity.type
_entity.pdbx_description
1 polymer ?
#
loop_
_entity_poly.entity_id
_entity_poly.type
_entity_poly.pdbx_seq_one_letter_code
_entity_poly.pdbx_strand_id
1 'polypeptide(L)'
;VCFSGLLLAACAPFAEKLRRFISPACTAGLMLAGALTVTVMQTNDYFAIGGEGNIVREMLASYVSKGFHPNWRGVLYGTITMVILITFPRKFKKASLTVRPAFLALVFTLLLNLWLNPSYMPTAIKEIGAIGRPQLLTFDAIGAAGSKALITGLICGAALWLQLLYLRLGDKDTERSDLVFGGVFNILISLLPGAFLPTKPVKKFKATAAALCFGAVMLALLFIPLAPYSARIPTASCAVVLIVGAWQSVKWGKLRAAFASPLTIVLFALSLLITLLTDIAVGTIVSAVIGAIFAGVKDSAARRSAAA
;
A
#
# COMPACT_ATOMS: atom_id res chain seq x y z
N VAL A 1 14.06 1.09 3.82
CA VAL A 1 13.75 0.92 2.38
C VAL A 1 14.96 0.33 1.64
N CYS A 2 16.18 0.88 1.76
CA CYS A 2 17.38 0.35 1.12
C CYS A 2 17.63 -1.12 1.50
N PHE A 3 17.65 -1.43 2.78
CA PHE A 3 17.86 -2.78 3.30
C PHE A 3 16.77 -3.76 2.78
N SER A 4 15.51 -3.35 2.77
CA SER A 4 14.43 -4.19 2.22
C SER A 4 14.59 -4.43 0.72
N GLY A 5 15.09 -3.44 -0.03
CA GLY A 5 15.41 -3.56 -1.45
C GLY A 5 16.54 -4.56 -1.72
N LEU A 6 17.62 -4.48 -0.94
CA LEU A 6 18.75 -5.42 -1.00
C LEU A 6 18.29 -6.86 -0.72
N LEU A 7 17.54 -7.09 0.35
CA LEU A 7 17.01 -8.40 0.69
C LEU A 7 16.08 -8.95 -0.40
N LEU A 8 15.23 -8.08 -0.98
CA LEU A 8 14.32 -8.48 -2.04
C LEU A 8 15.07 -8.94 -3.30
N ALA A 9 16.10 -8.21 -3.71
CA ALA A 9 16.95 -8.58 -4.83
C ALA A 9 17.74 -9.88 -4.55
N ALA A 10 18.29 -10.04 -3.35
CA ALA A 10 19.01 -11.23 -2.92
C ALA A 10 18.11 -12.48 -2.86
N CYS A 11 16.82 -12.34 -2.58
CA CYS A 11 15.87 -13.45 -2.57
C CYS A 11 15.38 -13.88 -3.96
N ALA A 12 15.62 -13.08 -5.00
CA ALA A 12 15.15 -13.38 -6.35
C ALA A 12 15.57 -14.77 -6.90
N PRO A 13 16.81 -15.27 -6.70
CA PRO A 13 17.21 -16.60 -7.13
C PRO A 13 16.40 -17.72 -6.44
N PHE A 14 15.93 -17.48 -5.22
CA PHE A 14 15.22 -18.44 -4.39
C PHE A 14 13.70 -18.31 -4.49
N ALA A 15 13.18 -17.45 -5.36
CA ALA A 15 11.76 -17.11 -5.47
C ALA A 15 10.84 -18.34 -5.56
N GLU A 16 11.20 -19.33 -6.38
CA GLU A 16 10.39 -20.55 -6.54
C GLU A 16 10.36 -21.41 -5.29
N LYS A 17 11.51 -21.52 -4.59
CA LYS A 17 11.60 -22.27 -3.33
C LYS A 17 10.78 -21.57 -2.24
N LEU A 18 10.89 -20.24 -2.15
CA LEU A 18 10.16 -19.43 -1.16
C LEU A 18 8.65 -19.43 -1.42
N ARG A 19 8.23 -19.49 -2.68
CA ARG A 19 6.81 -19.55 -3.04
C ARG A 19 6.06 -20.74 -2.42
N ARG A 20 6.74 -21.86 -2.16
CA ARG A 20 6.14 -23.04 -1.51
C ARG A 20 5.65 -22.75 -0.09
N PHE A 21 6.31 -21.82 0.60
CA PHE A 21 5.99 -21.45 1.98
C PHE A 21 4.91 -20.38 2.09
N ILE A 22 4.45 -19.82 0.96
CA ILE A 22 3.44 -18.78 0.97
C ILE A 22 2.05 -19.39 0.77
N SER A 23 1.24 -19.37 1.82
CA SER A 23 -0.13 -19.80 1.77
C SER A 23 -1.01 -18.78 1.00
N PRO A 24 -1.73 -19.20 -0.05
CA PRO A 24 -2.67 -18.32 -0.73
C PRO A 24 -3.79 -17.78 0.18
N ALA A 25 -4.21 -18.58 1.17
CA ALA A 25 -5.22 -18.18 2.16
C ALA A 25 -4.71 -17.05 3.06
N CYS A 26 -3.48 -17.19 3.61
CA CYS A 26 -2.86 -16.14 4.40
C CYS A 26 -2.65 -14.86 3.59
N THR A 27 -2.23 -14.99 2.32
CA THR A 27 -2.07 -13.83 1.43
C THR A 27 -3.40 -13.11 1.19
N ALA A 28 -4.50 -13.85 1.01
CA ALA A 28 -5.83 -13.28 0.86
C ALA A 28 -6.28 -12.55 2.15
N GLY A 29 -6.01 -13.14 3.32
CA GLY A 29 -6.28 -12.53 4.63
C GLY A 29 -5.52 -11.21 4.81
N LEU A 30 -4.22 -11.19 4.51
CA LEU A 30 -3.38 -9.98 4.56
C LEU A 30 -3.87 -8.88 3.61
N MET A 31 -4.24 -9.24 2.37
CA MET A 31 -4.75 -8.26 1.41
C MET A 31 -6.06 -7.63 1.88
N LEU A 32 -6.97 -8.43 2.43
CA LEU A 32 -8.23 -7.92 2.97
C LEU A 32 -8.00 -7.08 4.23
N ALA A 33 -7.12 -7.54 5.13
CA ALA A 33 -6.73 -6.79 6.32
C ALA A 33 -6.15 -5.43 5.95
N GLY A 34 -5.25 -5.37 4.96
CA GLY A 34 -4.69 -4.12 4.47
C GLY A 34 -5.75 -3.16 3.92
N ALA A 35 -6.72 -3.65 3.15
CA ALA A 35 -7.81 -2.83 2.64
C ALA A 35 -8.72 -2.31 3.78
N LEU A 36 -9.01 -3.14 4.77
CA LEU A 36 -9.79 -2.74 5.96
C LEU A 36 -9.02 -1.72 6.81
N THR A 37 -7.71 -1.95 7.04
CA THR A 37 -6.85 -1.01 7.77
C THR A 37 -6.83 0.35 7.09
N VAL A 38 -6.60 0.40 5.78
CA VAL A 38 -6.65 1.66 5.03
C VAL A 38 -8.03 2.30 5.16
N THR A 39 -9.11 1.53 5.06
CA THR A 39 -10.48 2.07 5.19
C THR A 39 -10.70 2.70 6.56
N VAL A 40 -10.34 2.02 7.64
CA VAL A 40 -10.51 2.56 9.01
C VAL A 40 -9.65 3.79 9.24
N MET A 41 -8.38 3.76 8.81
CA MET A 41 -7.48 4.91 8.96
C MET A 41 -7.95 6.12 8.15
N GLN A 42 -8.40 5.90 6.92
CA GLN A 42 -8.87 6.98 6.04
C GLN A 42 -10.29 7.46 6.36
N THR A 43 -11.06 6.72 7.19
CA THR A 43 -12.35 7.18 7.71
C THR A 43 -12.19 8.48 8.50
N ASN A 44 -11.07 8.64 9.21
CA ASN A 44 -10.72 9.87 9.89
C ASN A 44 -10.71 11.08 8.95
N ASP A 45 -10.01 10.96 7.84
CA ASP A 45 -9.84 12.04 6.87
C ASP A 45 -11.10 12.25 6.02
N TYR A 46 -11.85 11.17 5.75
CA TYR A 46 -13.11 11.24 5.03
C TYR A 46 -14.16 12.05 5.79
N PHE A 47 -14.29 11.81 7.10
CA PHE A 47 -15.26 12.49 7.96
C PHE A 47 -14.66 13.70 8.69
N ALA A 48 -13.34 13.90 8.63
CA ALA A 48 -12.60 14.94 9.38
C ALA A 48 -12.90 14.93 10.89
N ILE A 49 -12.87 13.73 11.50
CA ILE A 49 -13.25 13.50 12.89
C ILE A 49 -12.14 13.89 13.88
N GLY A 50 -10.88 13.91 13.43
CA GLY A 50 -9.71 14.17 14.31
C GLY A 50 -9.37 12.97 15.21
N GLY A 51 -9.62 11.74 14.75
CA GLY A 51 -9.21 10.52 15.42
C GLY A 51 -7.68 10.37 15.45
N GLU A 52 -7.17 9.71 16.48
CA GLU A 52 -5.75 9.47 16.70
C GLU A 52 -5.49 7.98 16.94
N GLY A 53 -4.46 7.43 16.31
CA GLY A 53 -4.04 6.04 16.48
C GLY A 53 -3.18 5.56 15.32
N ASN A 54 -2.28 4.63 15.61
CA ASN A 54 -1.38 4.04 14.62
C ASN A 54 -1.86 2.67 14.12
N ILE A 55 -2.77 2.04 14.86
CA ILE A 55 -3.37 0.74 14.53
C ILE A 55 -4.90 0.85 14.54
N VAL A 56 -5.54 -0.10 13.86
CA VAL A 56 -7.02 -0.12 13.71
C VAL A 56 -7.75 -0.02 15.05
N ARG A 57 -7.30 -0.77 16.05
CA ARG A 57 -7.90 -0.77 17.39
C ARG A 57 -7.85 0.59 18.06
N GLU A 58 -6.71 1.27 18.03
CA GLU A 58 -6.53 2.59 18.63
C GLU A 58 -7.40 3.64 17.91
N MET A 59 -7.42 3.59 16.59
CA MET A 59 -8.23 4.48 15.78
C MET A 59 -9.73 4.33 16.10
N LEU A 60 -10.23 3.09 16.17
CA LEU A 60 -11.62 2.82 16.54
C LEU A 60 -11.94 3.28 17.97
N ALA A 61 -11.02 3.02 18.92
CA ALA A 61 -11.17 3.49 20.30
C ALA A 61 -11.21 5.03 20.37
N SER A 62 -10.39 5.70 19.57
CA SER A 62 -10.39 7.16 19.46
C SER A 62 -11.71 7.70 18.90
N TYR A 63 -12.33 7.04 17.92
CA TYR A 63 -13.66 7.45 17.42
C TYR A 63 -14.75 7.34 18.48
N VAL A 64 -14.68 6.30 19.32
CA VAL A 64 -15.64 6.14 20.43
C VAL A 64 -15.42 7.19 21.51
N SER A 65 -14.17 7.48 21.89
CA SER A 65 -13.84 8.40 22.98
C SER A 65 -14.06 9.88 22.63
N LYS A 66 -13.73 10.28 21.39
CA LYS A 66 -13.87 11.68 20.92
C LYS A 66 -15.27 12.01 20.38
N GLY A 67 -16.09 10.99 20.15
CA GLY A 67 -17.38 11.12 19.49
C GLY A 67 -17.26 11.25 17.96
N PHE A 68 -18.35 10.95 17.28
CA PHE A 68 -18.43 10.99 15.83
C PHE A 68 -19.10 12.30 15.37
N HIS A 69 -18.28 13.30 15.08
CA HIS A 69 -18.73 14.62 14.60
C HIS A 69 -18.25 14.86 13.16
N PRO A 70 -18.95 14.35 12.15
CA PRO A 70 -18.52 14.45 10.76
C PRO A 70 -18.59 15.88 10.24
N ASN A 71 -17.56 16.31 9.51
CA ASN A 71 -17.58 17.54 8.75
C ASN A 71 -18.27 17.30 7.39
N TRP A 72 -19.49 17.79 7.24
CA TRP A 72 -20.30 17.58 6.05
C TRP A 72 -19.68 18.10 4.75
N ARG A 73 -18.83 19.12 4.81
CA ARG A 73 -18.06 19.60 3.64
C ARG A 73 -17.06 18.55 3.19
N GLY A 74 -16.32 17.93 4.12
CA GLY A 74 -15.41 16.83 3.82
C GLY A 74 -16.16 15.66 3.19
N VAL A 75 -17.26 15.25 3.81
CA VAL A 75 -18.12 14.17 3.30
C VAL A 75 -18.59 14.45 1.87
N LEU A 76 -18.99 15.69 1.56
CA LEU A 76 -19.41 16.08 0.21
C LEU A 76 -18.30 15.87 -0.81
N TYR A 77 -17.08 16.38 -0.55
CA TYR A 77 -15.95 16.20 -1.44
C TYR A 77 -15.54 14.74 -1.62
N GLY A 78 -15.52 13.98 -0.52
CA GLY A 78 -15.26 12.56 -0.55
C GLY A 78 -16.30 11.79 -1.35
N THR A 79 -17.58 12.08 -1.14
CA THR A 79 -18.68 11.43 -1.89
C THR A 79 -18.59 11.73 -3.39
N ILE A 80 -18.35 12.98 -3.79
CA ILE A 80 -18.16 13.36 -5.20
C ILE A 80 -16.98 12.56 -5.79
N THR A 81 -15.86 12.48 -5.06
CA THR A 81 -14.70 11.69 -5.47
C THR A 81 -15.06 10.22 -5.68
N MET A 82 -15.79 9.62 -4.74
CA MET A 82 -16.24 8.22 -4.81
C MET A 82 -17.12 7.98 -6.04
N VAL A 83 -18.08 8.87 -6.29
CA VAL A 83 -18.96 8.78 -7.45
C VAL A 83 -18.14 8.83 -8.75
N ILE A 84 -17.18 9.74 -8.88
CA ILE A 84 -16.32 9.82 -10.07
C ILE A 84 -15.50 8.54 -10.23
N LEU A 85 -14.87 8.03 -9.16
CA LEU A 85 -14.04 6.83 -9.22
C LEU A 85 -14.81 5.57 -9.64
N ILE A 86 -16.08 5.48 -9.26
CA ILE A 86 -16.92 4.31 -9.57
C ILE A 86 -17.60 4.45 -10.93
N THR A 87 -18.13 5.62 -11.26
CA THR A 87 -18.96 5.82 -12.46
C THR A 87 -18.14 6.09 -13.72
N PHE A 88 -17.05 6.85 -13.60
CA PHE A 88 -16.26 7.23 -14.76
C PHE A 88 -15.68 6.03 -15.52
N PRO A 89 -15.04 5.03 -14.88
CA PRO A 89 -14.56 3.85 -15.60
C PRO A 89 -15.66 3.01 -16.22
N ARG A 90 -16.86 3.03 -15.63
CA ARG A 90 -18.02 2.26 -16.14
C ARG A 90 -18.61 2.89 -17.39
N LYS A 91 -18.79 4.22 -17.38
CA LYS A 91 -19.40 4.96 -18.50
C LYS A 91 -18.40 5.26 -19.63
N PHE A 92 -17.17 5.60 -19.29
CA PHE A 92 -16.14 6.07 -20.20
C PHE A 92 -14.94 5.14 -20.29
N LYS A 93 -15.16 3.88 -20.66
CA LYS A 93 -14.13 2.83 -20.70
C LYS A 93 -12.88 3.24 -21.48
N LYS A 94 -13.03 3.84 -22.65
CA LYS A 94 -11.88 4.29 -23.50
C LYS A 94 -11.14 5.47 -22.85
N ALA A 95 -11.87 6.46 -22.34
CA ALA A 95 -11.27 7.64 -21.71
C ALA A 95 -10.58 7.29 -20.39
N SER A 96 -11.09 6.32 -19.62
CA SER A 96 -10.48 5.87 -18.38
C SER A 96 -9.14 5.13 -18.57
N LEU A 97 -8.83 4.68 -19.78
CA LEU A 97 -7.51 4.14 -20.10
C LEU A 97 -6.46 5.25 -20.29
N THR A 98 -6.88 6.41 -20.76
CA THR A 98 -6.00 7.56 -21.00
C THR A 98 -5.89 8.44 -19.77
N VAL A 99 -7.04 8.77 -19.15
CA VAL A 99 -7.10 9.61 -17.94
C VAL A 99 -7.44 8.76 -16.74
N ARG A 100 -6.55 8.73 -15.74
CA ARG A 100 -6.79 8.01 -14.50
C ARG A 100 -7.96 8.64 -13.73
N PRO A 101 -9.00 7.87 -13.37
CA PRO A 101 -10.18 8.41 -12.67
C PRO A 101 -9.83 9.13 -11.36
N ALA A 102 -8.80 8.66 -10.66
CA ALA A 102 -8.32 9.29 -9.43
C ALA A 102 -7.79 10.71 -9.68
N PHE A 103 -7.00 10.91 -10.75
CA PHE A 103 -6.51 12.23 -11.11
C PHE A 103 -7.66 13.17 -11.46
N LEU A 104 -8.60 12.69 -12.29
CA LEU A 104 -9.78 13.48 -12.67
C LEU A 104 -10.60 13.89 -11.43
N ALA A 105 -10.82 12.97 -10.49
CA ALA A 105 -11.57 13.23 -9.27
C ALA A 105 -10.89 14.28 -8.39
N LEU A 106 -9.56 14.18 -8.21
CA LEU A 106 -8.80 15.14 -7.40
C LEU A 106 -8.77 16.53 -8.04
N VAL A 107 -8.58 16.62 -9.36
CA VAL A 107 -8.62 17.90 -10.08
C VAL A 107 -10.02 18.52 -9.98
N PHE A 108 -11.06 17.73 -10.20
CA PHE A 108 -12.44 18.21 -10.10
C PHE A 108 -12.75 18.74 -8.70
N THR A 109 -12.42 18.01 -7.65
CA THR A 109 -12.67 18.43 -6.27
C THR A 109 -11.80 19.61 -5.85
N LEU A 110 -10.57 19.73 -6.37
CA LEU A 110 -9.73 20.91 -6.21
C LEU A 110 -10.39 22.14 -6.82
N LEU A 111 -10.84 22.07 -8.07
CA LEU A 111 -11.51 23.18 -8.74
C LEU A 111 -12.81 23.56 -8.04
N LEU A 112 -13.57 22.58 -7.61
CA LEU A 112 -14.79 22.78 -6.84
C LEU A 112 -14.51 23.49 -5.50
N ASN A 113 -13.45 23.09 -4.81
CA ASN A 113 -13.04 23.74 -3.55
C ASN A 113 -12.56 25.17 -3.79
N LEU A 114 -11.80 25.42 -4.84
CA LEU A 114 -11.38 26.79 -5.21
C LEU A 114 -12.57 27.70 -5.54
N TRP A 115 -13.60 27.14 -6.15
CA TRP A 115 -14.80 27.89 -6.52
C TRP A 115 -15.73 28.16 -5.32
N LEU A 116 -15.96 27.12 -4.48
CA LEU A 116 -16.88 27.25 -3.33
C LEU A 116 -16.26 27.95 -2.13
N ASN A 117 -14.94 27.83 -1.93
CA ASN A 117 -14.25 28.31 -0.74
C ASN A 117 -12.88 28.91 -1.08
N PRO A 118 -12.82 30.09 -1.75
CA PRO A 118 -11.54 30.69 -2.14
C PRO A 118 -10.63 31.03 -0.96
N SER A 119 -11.22 31.29 0.23
CA SER A 119 -10.50 31.68 1.45
C SER A 119 -10.35 30.55 2.47
N TYR A 120 -11.02 29.41 2.27
CA TYR A 120 -11.00 28.31 3.22
C TYR A 120 -10.02 27.25 2.78
N MET A 121 -8.99 27.03 3.57
CA MET A 121 -8.21 25.82 3.51
C MET A 121 -8.93 24.77 4.37
N PRO A 122 -9.62 23.76 3.78
CA PRO A 122 -9.99 22.57 4.55
C PRO A 122 -8.70 22.02 5.13
N THR A 123 -8.79 21.13 6.15
CA THR A 123 -7.63 20.44 6.70
C THR A 123 -6.78 19.90 5.55
N ALA A 124 -5.90 20.74 5.09
CA ALA A 124 -5.21 20.55 3.84
C ALA A 124 -4.06 19.60 4.11
N ILE A 125 -3.74 18.81 3.13
CA ILE A 125 -2.40 18.22 3.04
C ILE A 125 -1.44 19.36 3.36
N LYS A 126 -0.71 19.24 4.49
CA LYS A 126 0.36 20.21 4.82
C LYS A 126 1.15 20.44 3.55
N GLU A 127 1.41 21.70 3.24
CA GLU A 127 2.18 22.07 2.06
C GLU A 127 3.26 21.03 1.85
N ILE A 128 3.28 20.42 0.68
CA ILE A 128 4.38 19.53 0.34
C ILE A 128 5.59 20.44 0.36
N GLY A 129 6.27 20.46 1.52
CA GLY A 129 7.45 21.25 1.74
C GLY A 129 8.43 21.01 0.60
N ALA A 130 9.26 21.98 0.30
CA ALA A 130 10.26 21.90 -0.75
C ALA A 130 10.84 20.48 -0.81
N ILE A 131 10.79 19.85 -1.96
CA ILE A 131 11.32 18.49 -2.18
C ILE A 131 12.69 18.45 -1.49
N GLY A 132 12.78 17.72 -0.38
CA GLY A 132 14.00 17.67 0.41
C GLY A 132 15.16 17.31 -0.51
N ARG A 133 16.29 17.99 -0.34
CA ARG A 133 17.49 17.64 -1.11
C ARG A 133 17.77 16.16 -0.94
N PRO A 134 18.23 15.44 -2.00
CA PRO A 134 18.60 14.05 -1.88
C PRO A 134 19.58 13.90 -0.73
N GLN A 135 19.19 13.22 0.31
CA GLN A 135 20.10 12.93 1.43
C GLN A 135 20.85 11.65 1.06
N LEU A 136 22.06 11.82 0.55
CA LEU A 136 22.97 10.70 0.41
C LEU A 136 23.24 10.14 1.82
N LEU A 137 23.11 8.85 1.97
CA LEU A 137 23.50 8.15 3.18
C LEU A 137 25.02 8.33 3.35
N THR A 138 25.41 9.27 4.19
CA THR A 138 26.82 9.45 4.57
C THR A 138 27.10 8.55 5.78
N PHE A 139 28.32 8.04 5.86
CA PHE A 139 28.76 7.24 7.02
C PHE A 139 28.66 8.02 8.33
N ASP A 140 28.85 9.34 8.28
CA ASP A 140 28.68 10.24 9.42
C ASP A 140 27.23 10.30 9.90
N ALA A 141 26.25 10.34 8.98
CA ALA A 141 24.83 10.30 9.32
C ALA A 141 24.42 8.95 9.94
N ILE A 142 25.02 7.85 9.47
CA ILE A 142 24.81 6.52 10.06
C ILE A 142 25.39 6.46 11.48
N GLY A 143 26.59 7.00 11.68
CA GLY A 143 27.23 7.09 12.99
C GLY A 143 26.45 7.97 13.97
N ALA A 144 25.97 9.12 13.50
CA ALA A 144 25.18 10.06 14.29
C ALA A 144 23.79 9.52 14.71
N ALA A 145 23.19 8.62 13.89
CA ALA A 145 21.89 8.04 14.19
C ALA A 145 21.89 7.12 15.42
N GLY A 146 23.04 6.60 15.81
CA GLY A 146 23.21 5.71 16.96
C GLY A 146 22.70 4.28 16.73
N SER A 147 23.15 3.36 17.58
CA SER A 147 22.88 1.92 17.45
C SER A 147 21.38 1.59 17.52
N LYS A 148 20.61 2.27 18.35
CA LYS A 148 19.15 2.03 18.48
C LYS A 148 18.40 2.34 17.18
N ALA A 149 18.71 3.46 16.53
CA ALA A 149 18.08 3.83 15.26
C ALA A 149 18.46 2.86 14.13
N LEU A 150 19.71 2.40 14.09
CA LEU A 150 20.16 1.39 13.13
C LEU A 150 19.43 0.06 13.32
N ILE A 151 19.33 -0.45 14.54
CA ILE A 151 18.62 -1.70 14.85
C ILE A 151 17.14 -1.57 14.46
N THR A 152 16.49 -0.47 14.85
CA THR A 152 15.10 -0.22 14.48
C THR A 152 14.93 -0.16 12.94
N GLY A 153 15.82 0.53 12.25
CA GLY A 153 15.83 0.61 10.79
C GLY A 153 16.00 -0.75 10.09
N LEU A 154 16.85 -1.62 10.64
CA LEU A 154 17.04 -2.98 10.14
C LEU A 154 15.79 -3.84 10.37
N ILE A 155 15.18 -3.77 11.55
CA ILE A 155 13.94 -4.49 11.87
C ILE A 155 12.79 -4.04 10.96
N CYS A 156 12.60 -2.73 10.81
CA CYS A 156 11.60 -2.18 9.90
C CYS A 156 11.87 -2.57 8.44
N GLY A 157 13.15 -2.56 8.03
CA GLY A 157 13.56 -2.99 6.69
C GLY A 157 13.30 -4.47 6.43
N ALA A 158 13.53 -5.33 7.42
CA ALA A 158 13.22 -6.75 7.34
C ALA A 158 11.70 -7.00 7.29
N ALA A 159 10.92 -6.28 8.08
CA ALA A 159 9.46 -6.37 8.04
C ALA A 159 8.89 -5.93 6.68
N LEU A 160 9.38 -4.81 6.13
CA LEU A 160 9.03 -4.33 4.80
C LEU A 160 9.43 -5.34 3.70
N TRP A 161 10.63 -5.91 3.79
CA TRP A 161 11.08 -6.95 2.86
C TRP A 161 10.15 -8.15 2.88
N LEU A 162 9.81 -8.66 4.06
CA LEU A 162 8.93 -9.83 4.20
C LEU A 162 7.53 -9.53 3.63
N GLN A 163 7.00 -8.36 3.89
CA GLN A 163 5.72 -7.90 3.35
C GLN A 163 5.75 -7.86 1.81
N LEU A 164 6.80 -7.27 1.23
CA LEU A 164 6.98 -7.21 -0.21
C LEU A 164 7.11 -8.60 -0.83
N LEU A 165 7.95 -9.43 -0.24
CA LEU A 165 8.18 -10.80 -0.69
C LEU A 165 6.86 -11.58 -0.66
N TYR A 166 6.11 -11.49 0.44
CA TYR A 166 4.87 -12.19 0.62
C TYR A 166 3.80 -11.75 -0.39
N LEU A 167 3.64 -10.45 -0.58
CA LEU A 167 2.69 -9.89 -1.56
C LEU A 167 3.06 -10.24 -3.00
N ARG A 168 4.36 -10.22 -3.33
CA ARG A 168 4.84 -10.52 -4.68
C ARG A 168 4.79 -12.01 -5.00
N LEU A 169 5.35 -12.86 -4.16
CA LEU A 169 5.36 -14.30 -4.37
C LEU A 169 3.97 -14.93 -4.24
N GLY A 170 3.07 -14.32 -3.48
CA GLY A 170 1.67 -14.70 -3.44
C GLY A 170 0.96 -14.55 -4.80
N ASP A 171 1.58 -13.90 -5.78
CA ASP A 171 1.09 -13.82 -7.15
C ASP A 171 1.86 -14.76 -8.06
N LYS A 172 1.14 -15.67 -8.74
CA LYS A 172 1.74 -16.68 -9.63
C LYS A 172 2.49 -16.06 -10.81
N ASP A 173 2.06 -14.89 -11.27
CA ASP A 173 2.62 -14.18 -12.43
C ASP A 173 3.89 -13.38 -12.11
N THR A 174 4.38 -13.44 -10.86
CA THR A 174 5.61 -12.73 -10.48
C THR A 174 6.83 -13.53 -10.95
N GLU A 175 7.63 -12.92 -11.78
CA GLU A 175 8.90 -13.46 -12.26
C GLU A 175 10.06 -13.04 -11.34
N ARG A 176 11.21 -13.72 -11.49
CA ARG A 176 12.45 -13.36 -10.78
C ARG A 176 12.88 -11.93 -11.09
N SER A 177 12.72 -11.50 -12.34
CA SER A 177 13.00 -10.13 -12.80
C SER A 177 12.22 -9.09 -12.01
N ASP A 178 10.94 -9.37 -11.66
CA ASP A 178 10.10 -8.43 -10.91
C ASP A 178 10.61 -8.20 -9.47
N LEU A 179 11.22 -9.21 -8.86
CA LEU A 179 11.86 -9.09 -7.54
C LEU A 179 13.15 -8.28 -7.61
N VAL A 180 14.00 -8.55 -8.62
CA VAL A 180 15.23 -7.79 -8.84
C VAL A 180 14.92 -6.32 -9.11
N PHE A 181 14.05 -6.03 -10.07
CA PHE A 181 13.65 -4.65 -10.38
C PHE A 181 13.04 -3.95 -9.18
N GLY A 182 12.14 -4.62 -8.46
CA GLY A 182 11.55 -4.04 -7.25
C GLY A 182 12.58 -3.79 -6.15
N GLY A 183 13.59 -4.64 -6.02
CA GLY A 183 14.70 -4.45 -5.10
C GLY A 183 15.56 -3.25 -5.48
N VAL A 184 16.03 -3.19 -6.73
CA VAL A 184 16.84 -2.07 -7.26
C VAL A 184 16.08 -0.75 -7.15
N PHE A 185 14.80 -0.70 -7.53
CA PHE A 185 14.00 0.51 -7.40
C PHE A 185 13.85 0.98 -5.95
N ASN A 186 13.67 0.08 -4.99
CA ASN A 186 13.59 0.45 -3.58
C ASN A 186 14.94 0.97 -3.04
N ILE A 187 16.06 0.45 -3.54
CA ILE A 187 17.39 0.98 -3.23
C ILE A 187 17.52 2.42 -3.78
N LEU A 188 17.15 2.64 -5.04
CA LEU A 188 17.24 3.96 -5.67
C LEU A 188 16.31 4.98 -4.99
N ILE A 189 15.08 4.59 -4.65
CA ILE A 189 14.13 5.45 -3.94
C ILE A 189 14.59 5.79 -2.53
N SER A 190 15.36 4.91 -1.88
CA SER A 190 15.91 5.20 -0.56
C SER A 190 16.92 6.35 -0.53
N LEU A 191 17.50 6.69 -1.69
CA LEU A 191 18.37 7.85 -1.85
C LEU A 191 17.60 9.17 -2.04
N LEU A 192 16.30 9.08 -2.30
CA LEU A 192 15.40 10.20 -2.48
C LEU A 192 14.39 10.23 -1.32
N PRO A 193 13.94 11.42 -0.87
CA PRO A 193 12.87 11.52 0.10
C PRO A 193 11.55 11.01 -0.53
N GLY A 194 11.29 9.72 -0.46
CA GLY A 194 10.13 9.09 -1.09
C GLY A 194 9.66 7.86 -0.35
N ALA A 195 8.40 7.50 -0.59
CA ALA A 195 7.82 6.29 -0.07
C ALA A 195 8.24 5.09 -0.93
N PHE A 196 8.37 3.93 -0.29
CA PHE A 196 8.68 2.70 -0.95
C PHE A 196 7.61 2.28 -1.98
N LEU A 197 8.01 1.66 -3.08
CA LEU A 197 7.12 1.20 -4.16
C LEU A 197 6.75 -0.28 -3.97
N PRO A 198 5.50 -0.59 -3.56
CA PRO A 198 5.03 -1.96 -3.47
C PRO A 198 4.56 -2.54 -4.79
N THR A 199 4.43 -1.71 -5.84
CA THR A 199 3.73 -2.05 -7.07
C THR A 199 4.55 -2.92 -8.01
N LYS A 200 3.89 -3.89 -8.64
CA LYS A 200 4.40 -4.60 -9.81
C LYS A 200 4.63 -3.62 -10.95
N PRO A 201 5.74 -3.73 -11.69
CA PRO A 201 5.81 -3.11 -13.00
C PRO A 201 4.63 -3.61 -13.84
N VAL A 202 3.86 -2.68 -14.40
CA VAL A 202 2.64 -3.03 -15.15
C VAL A 202 3.06 -3.64 -16.48
N LYS A 203 3.10 -4.96 -16.58
CA LYS A 203 3.44 -5.70 -17.82
C LYS A 203 2.58 -5.34 -19.04
N LYS A 204 1.44 -4.69 -18.82
CA LYS A 204 0.52 -4.27 -19.89
C LYS A 204 0.96 -3.03 -20.66
N PHE A 205 1.91 -2.27 -20.16
CA PHE A 205 2.47 -1.15 -20.89
C PHE A 205 3.71 -1.61 -21.66
N LYS A 206 3.60 -1.76 -22.96
CA LYS A 206 4.73 -1.80 -23.90
C LYS A 206 5.42 -0.42 -23.99
N ALA A 207 5.47 0.32 -22.88
CA ALA A 207 6.16 1.59 -22.83
C ALA A 207 7.65 1.31 -22.82
N THR A 208 8.36 1.89 -23.78
CA THR A 208 9.82 1.91 -23.77
C THR A 208 10.31 2.62 -22.49
N ALA A 209 11.51 2.23 -22.00
CA ALA A 209 12.11 2.90 -20.83
C ALA A 209 12.15 4.43 -21.01
N ALA A 210 12.36 4.92 -22.25
CA ALA A 210 12.33 6.32 -22.61
C ALA A 210 10.96 6.97 -22.36
N ALA A 211 9.85 6.30 -22.67
CA ALA A 211 8.51 6.82 -22.42
C ALA A 211 8.19 6.91 -20.91
N LEU A 212 8.71 5.96 -20.11
CA LEU A 212 8.58 6.01 -18.64
C LEU A 212 9.41 7.15 -18.05
N CYS A 213 10.64 7.33 -18.48
CA CYS A 213 11.49 8.45 -18.06
C CYS A 213 10.87 9.80 -18.46
N PHE A 214 10.39 9.93 -19.69
CA PHE A 214 9.70 11.14 -20.14
C PHE A 214 8.45 11.43 -19.31
N GLY A 215 7.64 10.40 -19.04
CA GLY A 215 6.46 10.51 -18.16
C GLY A 215 6.82 10.97 -16.75
N ALA A 216 7.89 10.43 -16.17
CA ALA A 216 8.37 10.83 -14.84
C ALA A 216 8.86 12.29 -14.83
N VAL A 217 9.63 12.71 -15.82
CA VAL A 217 10.08 14.11 -15.97
C VAL A 217 8.90 15.05 -16.14
N MET A 218 7.93 14.73 -17.02
CA MET A 218 6.72 15.53 -17.20
C MET A 218 5.90 15.62 -15.93
N LEU A 219 5.79 14.54 -15.17
CA LEU A 219 5.07 14.52 -13.90
C LEU A 219 5.77 15.41 -12.86
N ALA A 220 7.10 15.37 -12.79
CA ALA A 220 7.88 16.25 -11.93
C ALA A 220 7.73 17.73 -12.32
N LEU A 221 7.81 18.04 -13.63
CA LEU A 221 7.63 19.41 -14.14
C LEU A 221 6.23 19.95 -13.87
N LEU A 222 5.19 19.12 -13.95
CA LEU A 222 3.82 19.51 -13.60
C LEU A 222 3.64 19.66 -12.08
N PHE A 223 4.34 18.84 -11.29
CA PHE A 223 4.20 18.84 -9.84
C PHE A 223 4.75 20.11 -9.20
N ILE A 224 5.86 20.64 -9.70
CA ILE A 224 6.49 21.85 -9.16
C ILE A 224 5.54 23.06 -9.15
N PRO A 225 4.89 23.46 -10.27
CA PRO A 225 3.96 24.59 -10.26
C PRO A 225 2.62 24.28 -9.57
N LEU A 226 2.24 22.98 -9.45
CA LEU A 226 1.01 22.57 -8.80
C LEU A 226 1.18 22.36 -7.28
N ALA A 227 2.41 22.32 -6.77
CA ALA A 227 2.70 22.11 -5.36
C ALA A 227 1.94 23.10 -4.43
N PRO A 228 1.86 24.41 -4.70
CA PRO A 228 1.08 25.34 -3.87
C PRO A 228 -0.42 25.04 -3.85
N TYR A 229 -0.95 24.49 -4.95
CA TYR A 229 -2.37 24.12 -5.03
C TYR A 229 -2.67 22.78 -4.38
N SER A 230 -1.66 21.95 -4.10
CA SER A 230 -1.84 20.67 -3.41
C SER A 230 -2.43 20.86 -2.01
N ALA A 231 -2.08 21.97 -1.34
CA ALA A 231 -2.63 22.36 -0.05
C ALA A 231 -4.15 22.62 -0.09
N ARG A 232 -4.73 22.84 -1.27
CA ARG A 232 -6.17 23.10 -1.44
C ARG A 232 -6.96 21.85 -1.87
N ILE A 233 -6.29 20.70 -2.03
CA ILE A 233 -6.96 19.43 -2.31
C ILE A 233 -7.63 18.96 -1.02
N PRO A 234 -8.96 18.68 -1.01
CA PRO A 234 -9.62 18.17 0.17
C PRO A 234 -9.04 16.82 0.61
N THR A 235 -8.66 16.69 1.89
CA THR A 235 -8.13 15.43 2.45
C THR A 235 -9.11 14.29 2.29
N ALA A 236 -10.42 14.56 2.43
CA ALA A 236 -11.48 13.60 2.20
C ALA A 236 -11.46 12.99 0.79
N SER A 237 -11.10 13.78 -0.23
CA SER A 237 -10.95 13.27 -1.60
C SER A 237 -9.76 12.33 -1.74
N CYS A 238 -8.63 12.66 -1.11
CA CYS A 238 -7.46 11.78 -1.05
C CYS A 238 -7.77 10.49 -0.30
N ALA A 239 -8.47 10.58 0.83
CA ALA A 239 -8.90 9.43 1.62
C ALA A 239 -9.72 8.43 0.78
N VAL A 240 -10.67 8.93 0.01
CA VAL A 240 -11.49 8.08 -0.87
C VAL A 240 -10.68 7.43 -1.98
N VAL A 241 -9.73 8.16 -2.59
CA VAL A 241 -8.83 7.56 -3.59
C VAL A 241 -8.05 6.40 -2.99
N LEU A 242 -7.55 6.54 -1.75
CA LEU A 242 -6.83 5.49 -1.04
C LEU A 242 -7.74 4.31 -0.69
N ILE A 243 -8.95 4.57 -0.17
CA ILE A 243 -9.94 3.53 0.14
C ILE A 243 -10.29 2.73 -1.11
N VAL A 244 -10.69 3.40 -2.17
CA VAL A 244 -11.08 2.72 -3.43
C VAL A 244 -9.89 1.96 -4.03
N GLY A 245 -8.69 2.53 -4.00
CA GLY A 245 -7.46 1.87 -4.44
C GLY A 245 -7.15 0.61 -3.63
N ALA A 246 -7.29 0.66 -2.31
CA ALA A 246 -7.10 -0.48 -1.43
C ALA A 246 -8.09 -1.62 -1.74
N TRP A 247 -9.38 -1.31 -1.89
CA TRP A 247 -10.40 -2.30 -2.24
C TRP A 247 -10.21 -2.87 -3.66
N GLN A 248 -9.75 -2.08 -4.62
CA GLN A 248 -9.40 -2.55 -5.97
C GLN A 248 -8.18 -3.47 -5.98
N SER A 249 -7.29 -3.36 -5.00
CA SER A 249 -6.12 -4.23 -4.86
C SER A 249 -6.48 -5.63 -4.34
N VAL A 250 -7.63 -5.79 -3.70
CA VAL A 250 -8.11 -7.08 -3.18
C VAL A 250 -8.43 -8.02 -4.35
N LYS A 251 -7.74 -9.16 -4.39
CA LYS A 251 -7.97 -10.19 -5.41
C LYS A 251 -9.12 -11.10 -4.99
N TRP A 252 -10.35 -10.69 -5.30
CA TRP A 252 -11.59 -11.40 -4.93
C TRP A 252 -11.61 -12.88 -5.32
N GLY A 253 -10.96 -13.26 -6.44
CA GLY A 253 -10.83 -14.67 -6.84
C GLY A 253 -10.01 -15.48 -5.83
N LYS A 254 -8.94 -14.93 -5.29
CA LYS A 254 -8.12 -15.58 -4.24
C LYS A 254 -8.87 -15.65 -2.90
N LEU A 255 -9.67 -14.62 -2.61
CA LEU A 255 -10.52 -14.61 -1.43
C LEU A 255 -11.53 -15.76 -1.47
N ARG A 256 -12.22 -15.97 -2.61
CA ARG A 256 -13.13 -17.10 -2.78
C ARG A 256 -12.43 -18.45 -2.64
N ALA A 257 -11.20 -18.56 -3.18
CA ALA A 257 -10.42 -19.79 -3.05
C ALA A 257 -9.99 -20.08 -1.59
N ALA A 258 -9.87 -19.07 -0.74
CA ALA A 258 -9.59 -19.26 0.68
C ALA A 258 -10.73 -19.94 1.44
N PHE A 259 -11.95 -19.88 0.93
CA PHE A 259 -13.12 -20.54 1.51
C PHE A 259 -13.35 -21.99 1.00
N ALA A 260 -12.40 -22.56 0.25
CA ALA A 260 -12.54 -23.90 -0.34
C ALA A 260 -12.43 -25.04 0.69
N SER A 261 -11.79 -24.82 1.83
CA SER A 261 -11.68 -25.84 2.90
C SER A 261 -11.69 -25.19 4.30
N PRO A 262 -12.14 -25.93 5.34
CA PRO A 262 -12.16 -25.40 6.73
C PRO A 262 -10.79 -24.89 7.18
N LEU A 263 -9.74 -25.59 6.81
CA LEU A 263 -8.37 -25.25 7.20
C LEU A 263 -7.90 -23.94 6.53
N THR A 264 -8.20 -23.73 5.25
CA THR A 264 -7.87 -22.48 4.56
C THR A 264 -8.69 -21.30 5.11
N ILE A 265 -9.91 -21.53 5.59
CA ILE A 265 -10.72 -20.52 6.29
C ILE A 265 -10.04 -20.11 7.59
N VAL A 266 -9.56 -21.08 8.39
CA VAL A 266 -8.86 -20.78 9.65
C VAL A 266 -7.59 -19.99 9.39
N LEU A 267 -6.76 -20.38 8.42
CA LEU A 267 -5.54 -19.66 8.04
C LEU A 267 -5.84 -18.23 7.58
N PHE A 268 -6.88 -18.07 6.77
CA PHE A 268 -7.36 -16.77 6.32
C PHE A 268 -7.81 -15.89 7.49
N ALA A 269 -8.66 -16.43 8.37
CA ALA A 269 -9.21 -15.71 9.52
C ALA A 269 -8.12 -15.31 10.51
N LEU A 270 -7.18 -16.21 10.85
CA LEU A 270 -6.04 -15.91 11.69
C LEU A 270 -5.18 -14.78 11.11
N SER A 271 -4.83 -14.88 9.83
CA SER A 271 -4.05 -13.85 9.15
C SER A 271 -4.75 -12.50 9.14
N LEU A 272 -6.05 -12.48 8.86
CA LEU A 272 -6.89 -11.29 8.89
C LEU A 272 -6.95 -10.66 10.27
N LEU A 273 -7.32 -11.44 11.29
CA LEU A 273 -7.53 -10.95 12.65
C LEU A 273 -6.23 -10.45 13.29
N ILE A 274 -5.14 -11.22 13.17
CA ILE A 274 -3.85 -10.80 13.72
C ILE A 274 -3.41 -9.48 13.10
N THR A 275 -3.54 -9.33 11.79
CA THR A 275 -3.18 -8.08 11.09
C THR A 275 -4.01 -6.89 11.55
N LEU A 276 -5.32 -7.07 11.75
CA LEU A 276 -6.21 -6.00 12.20
C LEU A 276 -6.00 -5.61 13.67
N LEU A 277 -5.66 -6.59 14.52
CA LEU A 277 -5.47 -6.36 15.95
C LEU A 277 -4.09 -5.81 16.31
N THR A 278 -3.09 -6.07 15.46
CA THR A 278 -1.72 -5.62 15.69
C THR A 278 -1.31 -4.58 14.65
N ASP A 279 -0.58 -5.00 13.63
CA ASP A 279 -0.04 -4.19 12.55
C ASP A 279 0.15 -5.09 11.32
N ILE A 280 0.17 -4.47 10.13
CA ILE A 280 0.41 -5.17 8.87
C ILE A 280 1.78 -5.88 8.87
N ALA A 281 2.80 -5.29 9.47
CA ALA A 281 4.12 -5.91 9.55
C ALA A 281 4.10 -7.18 10.42
N VAL A 282 3.55 -7.09 11.63
CA VAL A 282 3.38 -8.24 12.55
C VAL A 282 2.49 -9.30 11.93
N GLY A 283 1.35 -8.89 11.36
CA GLY A 283 0.43 -9.78 10.66
C GLY A 283 1.11 -10.55 9.51
N THR A 284 2.01 -9.89 8.76
CA THR A 284 2.76 -10.54 7.69
C THR A 284 3.76 -11.56 8.21
N ILE A 285 4.50 -11.24 9.29
CA ILE A 285 5.45 -12.16 9.91
C ILE A 285 4.72 -13.42 10.42
N VAL A 286 3.65 -13.24 11.18
CA VAL A 286 2.86 -14.35 11.71
C VAL A 286 2.25 -15.17 10.59
N SER A 287 1.69 -14.54 9.56
CA SER A 287 1.14 -15.23 8.40
C SER A 287 2.20 -16.04 7.64
N ALA A 288 3.42 -15.52 7.53
CA ALA A 288 4.53 -16.23 6.90
C ALA A 288 4.93 -17.46 7.70
N VAL A 289 5.02 -17.34 9.04
CA VAL A 289 5.34 -18.46 9.94
C VAL A 289 4.26 -19.54 9.87
N ILE A 290 2.99 -19.16 10.00
CA ILE A 290 1.86 -20.09 9.91
C ILE A 290 1.83 -20.78 8.54
N GLY A 291 2.01 -20.02 7.48
CA GLY A 291 2.07 -20.54 6.11
C GLY A 291 3.21 -21.55 5.90
N ALA A 292 4.39 -21.28 6.46
CA ALA A 292 5.55 -22.16 6.39
C ALA A 292 5.33 -23.48 7.18
N ILE A 293 4.80 -23.39 8.40
CA ILE A 293 4.47 -24.56 9.22
C ILE A 293 3.47 -25.45 8.46
N PHE A 294 2.42 -24.85 7.91
CA PHE A 294 1.40 -25.57 7.16
C PHE A 294 1.96 -26.26 5.90
N ALA A 295 2.82 -25.57 5.15
CA ALA A 295 3.50 -26.16 3.99
C ALA A 295 4.37 -27.35 4.41
N GLY A 296 5.12 -27.23 5.50
CA GLY A 296 5.96 -28.30 6.06
C GLY A 296 5.16 -29.55 6.48
N VAL A 297 4.01 -29.33 7.13
CA VAL A 297 3.09 -30.44 7.53
C VAL A 297 2.54 -31.15 6.29
N LYS A 298 2.11 -30.39 5.28
CA LYS A 298 1.60 -30.95 4.03
C LYS A 298 2.63 -31.77 3.27
N ASP A 299 3.86 -31.26 3.18
CA ASP A 299 4.97 -31.98 2.53
C ASP A 299 5.35 -33.25 3.29
N SER A 300 5.32 -33.23 4.63
CA SER A 300 5.56 -34.40 5.47
C SER A 300 4.49 -35.47 5.31
N ALA A 301 3.21 -35.06 5.22
CA ALA A 301 2.09 -35.97 4.99
C ALA A 301 2.18 -36.62 3.59
N ALA A 302 2.54 -35.84 2.56
CA ALA A 302 2.70 -36.32 1.21
C ALA A 302 3.86 -37.34 1.09
N ARG A 303 4.98 -37.12 1.81
CA ARG A 303 6.11 -38.08 1.84
C ARG A 303 5.73 -39.38 2.55
N ARG A 304 4.93 -39.33 3.62
CA ARG A 304 4.45 -40.53 4.31
C ARG A 304 3.50 -41.37 3.44
N SER A 305 2.59 -40.72 2.70
CA SER A 305 1.69 -41.40 1.77
C SER A 305 2.39 -41.99 0.54
N ALA A 306 3.54 -41.48 0.15
CA ALA A 306 4.36 -42.02 -0.95
C ALA A 306 5.30 -43.17 -0.51
N ALA A 307 5.52 -43.31 0.79
CA ALA A 307 6.36 -44.35 1.39
C ALA A 307 5.56 -45.56 1.92
N ALA A 308 4.23 -45.43 2.01
CA ALA A 308 3.27 -46.50 2.32
C ALA A 308 2.67 -47.08 1.04
#